data_a24c473c8272ed23b2b31b56159fdbc7
#
_entry.id   a24c473c8272ed23b2b31b56159fdbc7
#
_cell.length_a   1.000
_cell.length_b   1.000
_cell.length_c   1.000
_cell.angle_alpha   90.00
_cell.angle_beta   90.00
_cell.angle_gamma   90.00
#
_symmetry.space_group_name_H-M   'P 1'
#
loop_
_entity.id
_entity.type
_entity.pdbx_description
1 polymer ?
#
loop_
_entity_poly.entity_id
_entity_poly.type
_entity_poly.pdbx_seq_one_letter_code
_entity_poly.pdbx_strand_id
1 'polypeptide(L)'
;MSFKKTTIQQRAINLFTSGASKFLLYGGSRSGKSFIIIFAMIVIACKYPGSRHLICRFRFNHVKNSIWLDTLKKVLKICFPLLKVHWNNQDYYITLPNGSELWIGGLDDKDRSEKILGMEFLTVFVNEASQISYESYTTLLTRLAQKIEGAKNLLFIDENPPSKKHWTYKVFVENVEPENNVSLSYVDQYGALKVNPADNLENISEEYMNLLDSLPERKKKRFMRGEFGDDNEGALWTDEMIALGRVYNAPPLKRIVIALDPAVSSRDTSDDFGIVVAGEGFNGHLYVLEDATDSYTPSEWPIKVKDLFNKWKADRVIAEVNNGGDLVETVLRIACPNIPYSSVHATRDKLTRAEPCAALYELGKAHHVGELPELELEMTSWEAKKGEKSPNRIDALVWAAFELNLTGQFEFSIK
;
A
#
# COMPACT_ATOMS: atom_id res chain seq x y z
N MET A 1 4.28 -35.97 9.24
CA MET A 1 4.28 -35.91 7.75
C MET A 1 5.40 -34.97 7.34
N SER A 2 6.23 -35.35 6.37
CA SER A 2 7.25 -34.45 5.84
C SER A 2 6.57 -33.40 4.95
N PHE A 3 6.97 -32.13 5.07
CA PHE A 3 6.51 -31.04 4.21
C PHE A 3 6.76 -31.38 2.73
N LYS A 4 5.69 -31.40 1.94
CA LYS A 4 5.75 -31.59 0.49
C LYS A 4 5.60 -30.25 -0.21
N LYS A 5 6.60 -29.86 -0.99
CA LYS A 5 6.55 -28.62 -1.78
C LYS A 5 5.61 -28.76 -2.96
N THR A 6 4.86 -27.73 -3.28
CA THR A 6 4.15 -27.62 -4.55
C THR A 6 5.13 -27.48 -5.72
N THR A 7 4.68 -27.69 -6.94
CA THR A 7 5.53 -27.56 -8.15
C THR A 7 6.17 -26.17 -8.23
N ILE A 8 5.41 -25.11 -7.96
CA ILE A 8 5.94 -23.74 -8.02
C ILE A 8 6.93 -23.45 -6.89
N GLN A 9 6.71 -24.00 -5.70
CA GLN A 9 7.67 -23.90 -4.59
C GLN A 9 8.99 -24.60 -4.92
N GLN A 10 8.94 -25.74 -5.61
CA GLN A 10 10.16 -26.40 -6.07
C GLN A 10 10.89 -25.55 -7.13
N ARG A 11 10.15 -24.90 -8.05
CA ARG A 11 10.75 -23.95 -9.01
C ARG A 11 11.39 -22.76 -8.31
N ALA A 12 10.79 -22.23 -7.23
CA ALA A 12 11.39 -21.18 -6.42
C ALA A 12 12.72 -21.65 -5.77
N ILE A 13 12.75 -22.85 -5.19
CA ILE A 13 14.00 -23.40 -4.63
C ILE A 13 15.07 -23.59 -5.71
N ASN A 14 14.73 -24.07 -6.88
CA ASN A 14 15.66 -24.20 -8.00
C ASN A 14 16.23 -22.84 -8.42
N LEU A 15 15.38 -21.78 -8.43
CA LEU A 15 15.82 -20.41 -8.67
C LEU A 15 16.81 -19.95 -7.59
N PHE A 16 16.50 -20.16 -6.30
CA PHE A 16 17.37 -19.76 -5.18
C PHE A 16 18.73 -20.50 -5.15
N THR A 17 18.81 -21.65 -5.80
CA THR A 17 20.05 -22.43 -5.95
C THR A 17 20.75 -22.21 -7.29
N SER A 18 20.25 -21.30 -8.12
CA SER A 18 20.91 -20.88 -9.36
C SER A 18 22.20 -20.08 -9.08
N GLY A 19 22.86 -19.59 -10.09
CA GLY A 19 24.01 -18.70 -9.95
C GLY A 19 23.68 -17.31 -9.41
N ALA A 20 22.41 -16.88 -9.46
CA ALA A 20 21.94 -15.56 -9.01
C ALA A 20 22.09 -15.33 -7.49
N SER A 21 22.01 -14.10 -7.06
CA SER A 21 22.08 -13.68 -5.65
C SER A 21 20.91 -12.80 -5.19
N LYS A 22 20.11 -12.30 -6.11
CA LYS A 22 18.96 -11.44 -5.85
C LYS A 22 17.74 -12.04 -6.52
N PHE A 23 16.67 -12.26 -5.76
CA PHE A 23 15.51 -13.02 -6.20
C PHE A 23 14.22 -12.28 -5.92
N LEU A 24 13.38 -12.14 -6.94
CA LEU A 24 12.02 -11.60 -6.83
C LEU A 24 10.99 -12.72 -7.03
N LEU A 25 10.18 -12.99 -6.03
CA LEU A 25 8.93 -13.74 -6.19
C LEU A 25 7.77 -12.76 -6.27
N TYR A 26 7.18 -12.59 -7.44
CA TYR A 26 6.04 -11.70 -7.63
C TYR A 26 4.80 -12.48 -8.06
N GLY A 27 3.62 -11.94 -7.78
CA GLY A 27 2.39 -12.61 -8.18
C GLY A 27 1.24 -12.40 -7.23
N GLY A 28 0.15 -13.14 -7.44
CA GLY A 28 -1.09 -12.96 -6.71
C GLY A 28 -0.99 -13.25 -5.21
N SER A 29 -2.03 -12.84 -4.48
CA SER A 29 -2.11 -12.99 -3.03
C SER A 29 -2.23 -14.46 -2.61
N ARG A 30 -1.73 -14.81 -1.42
CA ARG A 30 -1.76 -16.16 -0.83
C ARG A 30 -1.17 -17.29 -1.69
N SER A 31 -0.31 -16.94 -2.61
CA SER A 31 0.39 -17.90 -3.49
C SER A 31 1.55 -18.66 -2.81
N GLY A 32 1.87 -18.36 -1.55
CA GLY A 32 2.92 -19.05 -0.78
C GLY A 32 4.33 -18.48 -0.96
N LYS A 33 4.49 -17.30 -1.55
CA LYS A 33 5.78 -16.61 -1.77
C LYS A 33 6.59 -16.46 -0.49
N SER A 34 6.05 -15.76 0.51
CA SER A 34 6.74 -15.51 1.79
C SER A 34 7.05 -16.80 2.54
N PHE A 35 6.16 -17.80 2.47
CA PHE A 35 6.36 -19.10 3.10
C PHE A 35 7.61 -19.81 2.56
N ILE A 36 7.77 -19.90 1.24
CA ILE A 36 8.91 -20.61 0.64
C ILE A 36 10.23 -19.85 0.80
N ILE A 37 10.18 -18.50 0.83
CA ILE A 37 11.38 -17.69 1.13
C ILE A 37 11.84 -17.95 2.57
N ILE A 38 10.94 -17.88 3.56
CA ILE A 38 11.29 -18.13 4.97
C ILE A 38 11.78 -19.56 5.16
N PHE A 39 11.16 -20.53 4.49
CA PHE A 39 11.69 -21.90 4.47
C PHE A 39 13.14 -21.94 3.98
N ALA A 40 13.47 -21.31 2.87
CA ALA A 40 14.82 -21.26 2.32
C ALA A 40 15.81 -20.58 3.29
N MET A 41 15.40 -19.45 3.91
CA MET A 41 16.24 -18.75 4.91
C MET A 41 16.55 -19.63 6.11
N ILE A 42 15.58 -20.39 6.64
CA ILE A 42 15.83 -21.32 7.76
C ILE A 42 16.77 -22.45 7.33
N VAL A 43 16.65 -22.99 6.12
CA VAL A 43 17.58 -24.00 5.58
C VAL A 43 19.00 -23.42 5.53
N ILE A 44 19.17 -22.19 5.05
CA ILE A 44 20.47 -21.49 4.98
C ILE A 44 21.01 -21.27 6.40
N ALA A 45 20.17 -20.81 7.33
CA ALA A 45 20.55 -20.60 8.73
C ALA A 45 20.99 -21.89 9.41
N CYS A 46 20.34 -23.02 9.14
CA CYS A 46 20.76 -24.33 9.65
C CYS A 46 22.11 -24.78 9.05
N LYS A 47 22.35 -24.47 7.78
CA LYS A 47 23.56 -24.88 7.05
C LYS A 47 24.79 -24.08 7.46
N TYR A 48 24.66 -22.82 7.80
CA TYR A 48 25.76 -21.90 8.07
C TYR A 48 25.70 -21.38 9.51
N PRO A 49 26.38 -22.01 10.48
CA PRO A 49 26.37 -21.63 11.89
C PRO A 49 26.78 -20.17 12.11
N GLY A 50 26.14 -19.50 13.07
CA GLY A 50 26.40 -18.10 13.41
C GLY A 50 25.96 -17.07 12.36
N SER A 51 25.21 -17.50 11.34
CA SER A 51 24.71 -16.59 10.30
C SER A 51 23.54 -15.74 10.81
N ARG A 52 23.48 -14.50 10.32
CA ARG A 52 22.37 -13.58 10.58
C ARG A 52 21.53 -13.36 9.34
N HIS A 53 20.24 -13.35 9.56
CA HIS A 53 19.23 -13.23 8.51
C HIS A 53 18.24 -12.15 8.90
N LEU A 54 17.87 -11.25 7.97
CA LEU A 54 16.89 -10.20 8.19
C LEU A 54 15.64 -10.45 7.36
N ILE A 55 14.48 -10.32 7.97
CA ILE A 55 13.20 -10.21 7.28
C ILE A 55 12.67 -8.82 7.57
N CYS A 56 12.53 -7.99 6.54
CA CYS A 56 12.05 -6.62 6.71
C CYS A 56 10.86 -6.31 5.83
N ARG A 57 10.08 -5.33 6.26
CA ARG A 57 8.98 -4.73 5.54
C ARG A 57 9.00 -3.22 5.77
N PHE A 58 8.29 -2.43 4.97
CA PHE A 58 8.23 -1.00 5.20
C PHE A 58 7.86 -0.70 6.65
N ARG A 59 6.78 -1.31 7.18
CA ARG A 59 6.32 -1.06 8.55
C ARG A 59 6.61 -2.23 9.49
N PHE A 60 7.20 -1.91 10.65
CA PHE A 60 7.50 -2.93 11.67
C PHE A 60 6.26 -3.69 12.15
N ASN A 61 5.15 -3.00 12.43
CA ASN A 61 3.94 -3.67 12.89
C ASN A 61 3.37 -4.65 11.86
N HIS A 62 3.56 -4.39 10.57
CA HIS A 62 3.12 -5.30 9.52
C HIS A 62 3.99 -6.57 9.48
N VAL A 63 5.32 -6.46 9.53
CA VAL A 63 6.17 -7.66 9.57
C VAL A 63 5.97 -8.44 10.87
N LYS A 64 5.73 -7.76 11.98
CA LYS A 64 5.40 -8.39 13.26
C LYS A 64 4.12 -9.24 13.13
N ASN A 65 3.04 -8.67 12.59
CA ASN A 65 1.76 -9.37 12.51
C ASN A 65 1.78 -10.50 11.47
N SER A 66 2.28 -10.23 10.26
CA SER A 66 2.21 -11.19 9.14
C SER A 66 3.31 -12.26 9.19
N ILE A 67 4.51 -11.90 9.66
CA ILE A 67 5.66 -12.83 9.65
C ILE A 67 5.90 -13.40 11.03
N TRP A 68 6.15 -12.55 12.04
CA TRP A 68 6.54 -13.01 13.38
C TRP A 68 5.44 -13.82 14.08
N LEU A 69 4.22 -13.32 14.07
CA LEU A 69 3.10 -13.97 14.76
C LEU A 69 2.46 -15.09 13.95
N ASP A 70 2.60 -15.11 12.62
CA ASP A 70 1.94 -16.07 11.75
C ASP A 70 2.92 -16.91 10.91
N THR A 71 3.48 -16.36 9.81
CA THR A 71 4.15 -17.18 8.78
C THR A 71 5.40 -17.89 9.30
N LEU A 72 6.25 -17.22 10.10
CA LEU A 72 7.45 -17.83 10.67
C LEU A 72 7.11 -19.02 11.57
N LYS A 73 6.08 -18.88 12.40
CA LYS A 73 5.60 -19.96 13.26
C LYS A 73 5.05 -21.14 12.46
N LYS A 74 4.30 -20.86 11.39
CA LYS A 74 3.77 -21.89 10.49
C LYS A 74 4.90 -22.65 9.79
N VAL A 75 5.91 -21.95 9.26
CA VAL A 75 7.07 -22.58 8.60
C VAL A 75 7.82 -23.49 9.58
N LEU A 76 8.13 -22.98 10.78
CA LEU A 76 8.81 -23.79 11.81
C LEU A 76 7.99 -25.01 12.18
N LYS A 77 6.70 -24.86 12.45
CA LYS A 77 5.82 -25.97 12.84
C LYS A 77 5.69 -27.03 11.75
N ILE A 78 5.52 -26.62 10.49
CA ILE A 78 5.22 -27.54 9.37
C ILE A 78 6.51 -28.16 8.81
N CYS A 79 7.56 -27.33 8.63
CA CYS A 79 8.76 -27.76 7.90
C CYS A 79 9.90 -28.20 8.80
N PHE A 80 9.94 -27.69 10.05
CA PHE A 80 11.05 -27.92 10.99
C PHE A 80 10.56 -28.29 12.39
N PRO A 81 9.67 -29.31 12.55
CA PRO A 81 9.02 -29.60 13.83
C PRO A 81 9.98 -30.00 14.96
N LEU A 82 11.19 -30.48 14.60
CA LEU A 82 12.22 -30.87 15.57
C LEU A 82 13.24 -29.76 15.87
N LEU A 83 13.21 -28.65 15.11
CA LEU A 83 14.14 -27.53 15.31
C LEU A 83 13.70 -26.70 16.52
N LYS A 84 14.48 -26.77 17.59
CA LYS A 84 14.25 -25.96 18.79
C LYS A 84 14.86 -24.57 18.58
N VAL A 85 14.04 -23.54 18.59
CA VAL A 85 14.50 -22.15 18.46
C VAL A 85 14.23 -21.40 19.77
N HIS A 86 15.12 -20.47 20.11
CA HIS A 86 14.90 -19.54 21.20
C HIS A 86 14.28 -18.23 20.64
N TRP A 87 13.20 -17.73 21.27
CA TRP A 87 12.48 -16.52 20.85
C TRP A 87 12.88 -15.34 21.72
N ASN A 88 13.47 -14.30 21.13
CA ASN A 88 13.63 -13.00 21.77
C ASN A 88 12.47 -12.08 21.33
N ASN A 89 11.50 -11.88 22.21
CA ASN A 89 10.31 -11.04 21.94
C ASN A 89 10.57 -9.55 22.23
N GLN A 90 11.69 -9.19 22.84
CA GLN A 90 12.07 -7.80 23.08
C GLN A 90 12.68 -7.17 21.84
N ASP A 91 13.64 -7.88 21.23
CA ASP A 91 14.38 -7.42 20.05
C ASP A 91 13.88 -8.05 18.74
N TYR A 92 12.92 -8.97 18.82
CA TYR A 92 12.27 -9.64 17.70
C TYR A 92 13.23 -10.42 16.79
N TYR A 93 13.92 -11.37 17.35
CA TYR A 93 14.68 -12.37 16.60
C TYR A 93 14.55 -13.76 17.22
N ILE A 94 14.81 -14.80 16.42
CA ILE A 94 14.98 -16.17 16.90
C ILE A 94 16.42 -16.59 16.77
N THR A 95 16.88 -17.42 17.73
CA THR A 95 18.19 -18.07 17.65
C THR A 95 18.03 -19.56 17.44
N LEU A 96 18.73 -20.10 16.46
CA LEU A 96 18.82 -21.52 16.14
C LEU A 96 19.89 -22.20 17.06
N PRO A 97 19.82 -23.55 17.25
CA PRO A 97 20.81 -24.28 18.07
C PRO A 97 22.26 -24.11 17.65
N ASN A 98 22.51 -23.79 16.38
CA ASN A 98 23.87 -23.54 15.83
C ASN A 98 24.32 -22.07 15.96
N GLY A 99 23.59 -21.23 16.71
CA GLY A 99 23.92 -19.83 16.93
C GLY A 99 23.48 -18.89 15.81
N SER A 100 22.82 -19.38 14.75
CA SER A 100 22.28 -18.51 13.69
C SER A 100 21.05 -17.76 14.17
N GLU A 101 20.82 -16.55 13.63
CA GLU A 101 19.77 -15.64 14.05
C GLU A 101 18.90 -15.21 12.87
N LEU A 102 17.55 -15.20 13.05
CA LEU A 102 16.62 -14.56 12.13
C LEU A 102 15.93 -13.39 12.82
N TRP A 103 16.18 -12.20 12.31
CA TRP A 103 15.66 -10.93 12.79
C TRP A 103 14.48 -10.49 11.96
N ILE A 104 13.51 -9.77 12.58
CA ILE A 104 12.52 -8.99 11.84
C ILE A 104 12.74 -7.49 12.07
N GLY A 105 12.47 -6.69 11.02
CA GLY A 105 12.67 -5.24 11.05
C GLY A 105 11.64 -4.46 10.24
N GLY A 106 11.43 -3.19 10.61
CA GLY A 106 10.71 -2.18 9.85
C GLY A 106 11.66 -1.10 9.34
N LEU A 107 11.27 -0.46 8.27
CA LEU A 107 12.01 0.66 7.66
C LEU A 107 11.34 2.01 7.93
N ASP A 108 10.22 2.01 8.67
CA ASP A 108 9.37 3.17 8.96
C ASP A 108 9.76 3.94 10.24
N ASP A 109 10.63 3.37 11.06
CA ASP A 109 11.06 3.94 12.34
C ASP A 109 12.58 4.15 12.30
N LYS A 110 13.01 5.40 12.48
CA LYS A 110 14.42 5.79 12.37
C LYS A 110 15.32 5.02 13.37
N ASP A 111 14.91 4.91 14.63
CA ASP A 111 15.72 4.26 15.67
C ASP A 111 15.85 2.75 15.42
N ARG A 112 14.79 2.11 14.91
CA ARG A 112 14.79 0.69 14.56
C ARG A 112 15.54 0.41 13.28
N SER A 113 15.38 1.28 12.28
CA SER A 113 16.14 1.16 11.03
C SER A 113 17.62 1.37 11.29
N GLU A 114 18.05 2.31 12.14
CA GLU A 114 19.46 2.48 12.53
C GLU A 114 20.03 1.24 13.23
N LYS A 115 19.26 0.58 14.10
CA LYS A 115 19.69 -0.70 14.71
C LYS A 115 19.94 -1.78 13.65
N ILE A 116 19.06 -1.94 12.68
CA ILE A 116 19.21 -2.89 11.57
C ILE A 116 20.38 -2.48 10.67
N LEU A 117 20.48 -1.19 10.37
CA LEU A 117 21.54 -0.65 9.53
C LEU A 117 22.93 -0.69 10.20
N GLY A 118 23.00 -0.90 11.51
CA GLY A 118 24.25 -1.18 12.25
C GLY A 118 24.72 -2.63 12.19
N MET A 119 23.95 -3.54 11.56
CA MET A 119 24.25 -4.97 11.54
C MET A 119 24.57 -5.45 10.12
N GLU A 120 25.34 -6.54 10.03
CA GLU A 120 25.60 -7.26 8.77
C GLU A 120 24.81 -8.56 8.74
N PHE A 121 24.27 -8.89 7.58
CA PHE A 121 23.46 -10.09 7.35
C PHE A 121 24.00 -10.95 6.22
N LEU A 122 23.83 -12.27 6.36
CA LEU A 122 24.09 -13.21 5.29
C LEU A 122 22.96 -13.21 4.26
N THR A 123 21.70 -13.11 4.72
CA THR A 123 20.54 -12.98 3.84
C THR A 123 19.60 -11.88 4.31
N VAL A 124 18.97 -11.21 3.36
CA VAL A 124 17.90 -10.23 3.61
C VAL A 124 16.68 -10.66 2.83
N PHE A 125 15.50 -10.60 3.45
CA PHE A 125 14.22 -10.78 2.81
C PHE A 125 13.38 -9.50 2.95
N VAL A 126 13.05 -8.90 1.82
CA VAL A 126 12.18 -7.72 1.69
C VAL A 126 10.77 -8.21 1.39
N ASN A 127 9.90 -8.21 2.40
CA ASN A 127 8.51 -8.63 2.26
C ASN A 127 7.61 -7.47 1.84
N GLU A 128 6.77 -7.68 0.83
CA GLU A 128 5.89 -6.68 0.22
C GLU A 128 6.68 -5.46 -0.30
N ALA A 129 7.63 -5.71 -1.19
CA ALA A 129 8.53 -4.69 -1.73
C ALA A 129 7.83 -3.57 -2.51
N SER A 130 6.59 -3.79 -2.94
CA SER A 130 5.75 -2.75 -3.55
C SER A 130 5.55 -1.51 -2.65
N GLN A 131 5.88 -1.59 -1.36
CA GLN A 131 5.80 -0.49 -0.39
C GLN A 131 7.16 0.14 -0.08
N ILE A 132 8.25 -0.28 -0.72
CA ILE A 132 9.61 0.10 -0.39
C ILE A 132 10.23 0.88 -1.55
N SER A 133 10.85 2.02 -1.25
CA SER A 133 11.54 2.84 -2.24
C SER A 133 12.84 2.19 -2.75
N TYR A 134 13.28 2.59 -3.93
CA TYR A 134 14.57 2.15 -4.48
C TYR A 134 15.75 2.53 -3.60
N GLU A 135 15.70 3.71 -2.97
CA GLU A 135 16.72 4.18 -2.00
C GLU A 135 16.80 3.24 -0.79
N SER A 136 15.65 2.83 -0.21
CA SER A 136 15.63 1.87 0.90
C SER A 136 16.18 0.51 0.48
N TYR A 137 15.85 0.04 -0.72
CA TYR A 137 16.39 -1.18 -1.30
C TYR A 137 17.91 -1.12 -1.44
N THR A 138 18.48 -0.05 -2.02
CA THR A 138 19.94 0.11 -2.18
C THR A 138 20.63 0.21 -0.84
N THR A 139 20.02 0.84 0.16
CA THR A 139 20.51 0.88 1.54
C THR A 139 20.58 -0.53 2.14
N LEU A 140 19.54 -1.36 1.98
CA LEU A 140 19.54 -2.75 2.46
C LEU A 140 20.63 -3.61 1.79
N LEU A 141 20.93 -3.37 0.51
CA LEU A 141 22.02 -4.08 -0.18
C LEU A 141 23.37 -3.90 0.53
N THR A 142 23.63 -2.73 1.13
CA THR A 142 24.86 -2.49 1.88
C THR A 142 24.97 -3.32 3.16
N ARG A 143 23.86 -3.89 3.64
CA ARG A 143 23.81 -4.76 4.83
C ARG A 143 24.03 -6.24 4.52
N LEU A 144 24.02 -6.63 3.26
CA LEU A 144 24.39 -7.98 2.81
C LEU A 144 25.91 -8.15 2.79
N ALA A 145 26.54 -8.07 3.97
CA ALA A 145 28.00 -8.00 4.12
C ALA A 145 28.57 -9.06 5.05
N GLN A 146 27.74 -9.86 5.75
CA GLN A 146 28.24 -10.89 6.65
C GLN A 146 29.04 -11.95 5.87
N LYS A 147 30.28 -12.12 6.23
CA LYS A 147 31.17 -13.10 5.60
C LYS A 147 31.16 -14.42 6.38
N ILE A 148 30.69 -15.47 5.73
CA ILE A 148 30.74 -16.85 6.25
C ILE A 148 31.35 -17.74 5.17
N GLU A 149 32.27 -18.62 5.56
CA GLU A 149 32.97 -19.48 4.63
C GLU A 149 32.00 -20.40 3.86
N GLY A 150 32.15 -20.43 2.54
CA GLY A 150 31.30 -21.22 1.65
C GLY A 150 29.87 -20.72 1.47
N ALA A 151 29.48 -19.59 2.10
CA ALA A 151 28.18 -18.99 1.96
C ALA A 151 28.21 -17.82 0.97
N LYS A 152 27.05 -17.59 0.31
CA LYS A 152 26.79 -16.40 -0.53
C LYS A 152 25.81 -15.47 0.19
N ASN A 153 26.01 -14.17 0.04
CA ASN A 153 25.02 -13.18 0.44
C ASN A 153 23.83 -13.21 -0.54
N LEU A 154 22.61 -13.39 -0.02
CA LEU A 154 21.40 -13.53 -0.83
C LEU A 154 20.35 -12.53 -0.42
N LEU A 155 19.71 -11.92 -1.42
CA LEU A 155 18.54 -11.08 -1.25
C LEU A 155 17.30 -11.80 -1.81
N PHE A 156 16.27 -11.86 -1.01
CA PHE A 156 14.94 -12.34 -1.39
C PHE A 156 13.95 -11.19 -1.33
N ILE A 157 13.05 -11.16 -2.27
CA ILE A 157 11.99 -10.14 -2.36
C ILE A 157 10.69 -10.85 -2.69
N ASP A 158 9.60 -10.46 -2.05
CA ASP A 158 8.27 -10.82 -2.53
C ASP A 158 7.38 -9.59 -2.65
N GLU A 159 6.38 -9.69 -3.53
CA GLU A 159 5.36 -8.66 -3.69
C GLU A 159 4.12 -9.15 -4.44
N ASN A 160 3.02 -8.43 -4.26
CA ASN A 160 1.95 -8.39 -5.26
C ASN A 160 2.34 -7.27 -6.23
N PRO A 161 2.41 -7.55 -7.56
CA PRO A 161 3.03 -6.64 -8.52
C PRO A 161 2.42 -5.23 -8.48
N PRO A 162 3.23 -4.18 -8.36
CA PRO A 162 2.81 -2.79 -8.52
C PRO A 162 2.71 -2.40 -10.01
N SER A 163 2.89 -1.13 -10.35
CA SER A 163 2.99 -0.68 -11.73
C SER A 163 4.33 -1.05 -12.36
N LYS A 164 4.41 -1.03 -13.69
CA LYS A 164 5.65 -1.23 -14.45
C LYS A 164 6.70 -0.12 -14.24
N LYS A 165 6.31 1.04 -13.67
CA LYS A 165 7.25 2.10 -13.27
C LYS A 165 8.02 1.76 -12.01
N HIS A 166 7.49 0.85 -11.18
CA HIS A 166 8.12 0.48 -9.92
C HIS A 166 9.51 -0.13 -10.13
N TRP A 167 10.43 0.16 -9.22
CA TRP A 167 11.82 -0.29 -9.31
C TRP A 167 11.97 -1.81 -9.41
N THR A 168 11.07 -2.59 -8.80
CA THR A 168 11.12 -4.07 -8.89
C THR A 168 10.92 -4.55 -10.33
N TYR A 169 10.00 -3.95 -11.08
CA TYR A 169 9.81 -4.26 -12.49
C TYR A 169 11.04 -3.85 -13.30
N LYS A 170 11.55 -2.62 -13.10
CA LYS A 170 12.73 -2.11 -13.78
C LYS A 170 13.93 -3.02 -13.58
N VAL A 171 14.25 -3.35 -12.32
CA VAL A 171 15.43 -4.15 -11.96
C VAL A 171 15.30 -5.62 -12.36
N PHE A 172 14.17 -6.27 -12.06
CA PHE A 172 14.03 -7.72 -12.17
C PHE A 172 13.36 -8.21 -13.46
N VAL A 173 12.69 -7.34 -14.21
CA VAL A 173 12.00 -7.70 -15.46
C VAL A 173 12.66 -7.00 -16.64
N GLU A 174 12.87 -5.68 -16.59
CA GLU A 174 13.52 -4.92 -17.65
C GLU A 174 15.06 -4.98 -17.59
N ASN A 175 15.64 -5.34 -16.43
CA ASN A 175 17.07 -5.37 -16.18
C ASN A 175 17.77 -4.01 -16.39
N VAL A 176 17.10 -2.95 -15.93
CA VAL A 176 17.60 -1.59 -15.97
C VAL A 176 17.62 -0.95 -14.59
N GLU A 177 18.53 0.00 -14.40
CA GLU A 177 18.58 0.81 -13.20
C GLU A 177 17.44 1.85 -13.20
N PRO A 178 16.62 1.92 -12.13
CA PRO A 178 15.42 2.78 -12.10
C PRO A 178 15.67 4.28 -12.28
N GLU A 179 16.81 4.80 -11.78
CA GLU A 179 17.09 6.24 -11.76
C GLU A 179 17.48 6.80 -13.14
N ASN A 180 18.20 6.02 -13.95
CA ASN A 180 18.76 6.49 -15.21
C ASN A 180 18.39 5.61 -16.42
N ASN A 181 17.66 4.50 -16.19
CA ASN A 181 17.26 3.49 -17.18
C ASN A 181 18.44 2.88 -17.96
N VAL A 182 19.61 2.80 -17.31
CA VAL A 182 20.79 2.12 -17.89
C VAL A 182 20.70 0.62 -17.60
N SER A 183 21.10 -0.21 -18.56
CA SER A 183 21.14 -1.67 -18.38
C SER A 183 22.03 -2.07 -17.21
N LEU A 184 21.56 -3.03 -16.40
CA LEU A 184 22.32 -3.54 -15.27
C LEU A 184 23.58 -4.27 -15.75
N SER A 185 24.70 -4.01 -15.08
CA SER A 185 26.02 -4.59 -15.43
C SER A 185 26.12 -6.10 -15.19
N TYR A 186 25.30 -6.65 -14.27
CA TYR A 186 25.37 -8.05 -13.81
C TYR A 186 23.98 -8.67 -13.77
N VAL A 187 23.34 -8.80 -14.95
CA VAL A 187 21.96 -9.32 -15.08
C VAL A 187 21.84 -10.76 -14.56
N ASP A 188 22.88 -11.57 -14.66
CA ASP A 188 22.96 -12.94 -14.16
C ASP A 188 22.83 -13.05 -12.63
N GLN A 189 23.03 -11.96 -11.90
CA GLN A 189 22.80 -11.92 -10.45
C GLN A 189 21.33 -11.79 -10.05
N TYR A 190 20.43 -11.52 -10.98
CA TYR A 190 19.01 -11.28 -10.74
C TYR A 190 18.17 -12.44 -11.27
N GLY A 191 17.20 -12.87 -10.48
CA GLY A 191 16.24 -13.89 -10.88
C GLY A 191 14.83 -13.52 -10.44
N ALA A 192 13.87 -13.74 -11.31
CA ALA A 192 12.45 -13.48 -11.02
C ALA A 192 11.60 -14.70 -11.31
N LEU A 193 10.57 -14.93 -10.50
CA LEU A 193 9.60 -15.99 -10.68
C LEU A 193 8.21 -15.50 -10.32
N LYS A 194 7.27 -15.68 -11.25
CA LYS A 194 5.84 -15.41 -11.03
C LYS A 194 5.21 -16.58 -10.28
N VAL A 195 4.48 -16.26 -9.19
CA VAL A 195 3.85 -17.25 -8.29
C VAL A 195 2.42 -16.81 -7.97
N ASN A 196 1.43 -17.52 -8.47
CA ASN A 196 0.02 -17.15 -8.38
C ASN A 196 -0.79 -18.03 -7.42
N PRO A 197 -1.98 -17.60 -6.96
CA PRO A 197 -2.90 -18.42 -6.17
C PRO A 197 -3.20 -19.77 -6.83
N ALA A 198 -3.37 -19.82 -8.16
CA ALA A 198 -3.60 -21.03 -8.92
C ALA A 198 -2.48 -22.08 -8.76
N ASP A 199 -1.28 -21.67 -8.41
CA ASP A 199 -0.14 -22.56 -8.15
C ASP A 199 -0.15 -23.13 -6.72
N ASN A 200 -1.12 -22.73 -5.88
CA ASN A 200 -1.19 -23.07 -4.45
C ASN A 200 -2.59 -23.50 -4.00
N LEU A 201 -3.42 -24.02 -4.91
CA LEU A 201 -4.82 -24.39 -4.66
C LEU A 201 -5.00 -25.37 -3.49
N GLU A 202 -4.01 -26.24 -3.24
CA GLU A 202 -4.05 -27.18 -2.11
C GLU A 202 -4.10 -26.49 -0.74
N ASN A 203 -3.72 -25.21 -0.66
CA ASN A 203 -3.61 -24.42 0.58
C ASN A 203 -4.53 -23.18 0.61
N ILE A 204 -5.43 -23.06 -0.37
CA ILE A 204 -6.35 -21.92 -0.53
C ILE A 204 -7.78 -22.45 -0.55
N SER A 205 -8.70 -21.80 0.18
CA SER A 205 -10.10 -22.19 0.13
C SER A 205 -10.76 -21.78 -1.20
N GLU A 206 -11.77 -22.50 -1.60
CA GLU A 206 -12.55 -22.21 -2.81
C GLU A 206 -13.25 -20.85 -2.69
N GLU A 207 -13.76 -20.51 -1.50
CA GLU A 207 -14.40 -19.22 -1.23
C GLU A 207 -13.43 -18.05 -1.47
N TYR A 208 -12.14 -18.20 -1.10
CA TYR A 208 -11.16 -17.17 -1.35
C TYR A 208 -10.84 -17.01 -2.84
N MET A 209 -10.79 -18.10 -3.60
CA MET A 209 -10.63 -18.06 -5.06
C MET A 209 -11.82 -17.37 -5.73
N ASN A 210 -13.04 -17.67 -5.28
CA ASN A 210 -14.26 -17.02 -5.76
C ASN A 210 -14.27 -15.51 -5.41
N LEU A 211 -13.78 -15.14 -4.21
CA LEU A 211 -13.61 -13.74 -3.83
C LEU A 211 -12.63 -13.04 -4.78
N LEU A 212 -11.46 -13.61 -5.07
CA LEU A 212 -10.52 -13.03 -6.02
C LEU A 212 -11.13 -12.89 -7.42
N ASP A 213 -11.95 -13.85 -7.84
CA ASP A 213 -12.62 -13.80 -9.14
C ASP A 213 -13.77 -12.77 -9.19
N SER A 214 -14.34 -12.39 -8.07
CA SER A 214 -15.34 -11.32 -7.98
C SER A 214 -14.77 -9.90 -7.99
N LEU A 215 -13.44 -9.74 -7.81
CA LEU A 215 -12.80 -8.43 -7.78
C LEU A 215 -12.88 -7.71 -9.14
N PRO A 216 -12.85 -6.37 -9.16
CA PRO A 216 -12.68 -5.59 -10.38
C PRO A 216 -11.45 -6.04 -11.18
N GLU A 217 -11.51 -5.96 -12.50
CA GLU A 217 -10.52 -6.53 -13.43
C GLU A 217 -9.07 -6.12 -13.12
N ARG A 218 -8.85 -4.84 -12.76
CA ARG A 218 -7.53 -4.34 -12.35
C ARG A 218 -7.01 -5.06 -11.10
N LYS A 219 -7.86 -5.26 -10.08
CA LYS A 219 -7.49 -6.03 -8.88
C LYS A 219 -7.26 -7.52 -9.19
N LYS A 220 -8.04 -8.11 -10.11
CA LYS A 220 -7.79 -9.48 -10.58
C LYS A 220 -6.42 -9.62 -11.24
N LYS A 221 -6.06 -8.68 -12.12
CA LYS A 221 -4.71 -8.65 -12.73
C LYS A 221 -3.63 -8.72 -11.67
N ARG A 222 -3.72 -7.88 -10.64
CA ARG A 222 -2.70 -7.79 -9.58
C ARG A 222 -2.73 -8.97 -8.61
N PHE A 223 -3.89 -9.24 -7.99
CA PHE A 223 -3.99 -10.16 -6.85
C PHE A 223 -4.27 -11.61 -7.25
N MET A 224 -4.83 -11.86 -8.42
CA MET A 224 -5.12 -13.22 -8.92
C MET A 224 -4.12 -13.65 -9.99
N ARG A 225 -3.87 -12.81 -11.02
CA ARG A 225 -2.98 -13.15 -12.14
C ARG A 225 -1.54 -12.72 -11.94
N GLY A 226 -1.25 -11.92 -10.91
CA GLY A 226 0.10 -11.47 -10.60
C GLY A 226 0.75 -10.73 -11.76
N GLU A 227 0.03 -9.81 -12.37
CA GLU A 227 0.50 -8.98 -13.47
C GLU A 227 0.89 -7.60 -12.94
N PHE A 228 2.03 -7.10 -13.41
CA PHE A 228 2.39 -5.71 -13.20
C PHE A 228 1.38 -4.82 -13.94
N GLY A 229 0.89 -3.79 -13.24
CA GLY A 229 -0.05 -2.86 -13.82
C GLY A 229 0.58 -2.09 -14.98
N ASP A 230 -0.13 -1.98 -16.09
CA ASP A 230 0.20 -0.95 -17.06
C ASP A 230 -0.14 0.40 -16.42
N ASP A 231 0.73 1.39 -16.62
CA ASP A 231 0.36 2.75 -16.32
C ASP A 231 -0.81 3.09 -17.24
N ASN A 232 -1.97 3.30 -16.64
CA ASN A 232 -3.05 3.89 -17.38
C ASN A 232 -2.57 5.29 -17.76
N GLU A 233 -2.34 5.54 -19.04
CA GLU A 233 -2.00 6.86 -19.57
C GLU A 233 -3.01 7.96 -19.19
N GLY A 234 -4.08 7.58 -18.46
CA GLY A 234 -5.15 8.46 -17.98
C GLY A 234 -5.43 8.43 -16.48
N ALA A 235 -4.82 7.56 -15.68
CA ALA A 235 -5.05 7.56 -14.23
C ALA A 235 -4.18 8.62 -13.55
N LEU A 236 -4.81 9.54 -12.81
CA LEU A 236 -4.12 10.61 -12.09
C LEU A 236 -3.38 10.11 -10.83
N TRP A 237 -3.82 9.01 -10.22
CA TRP A 237 -3.26 8.46 -9.00
C TRP A 237 -2.83 7.01 -9.18
N THR A 238 -1.72 6.64 -8.54
CA THR A 238 -1.23 5.26 -8.50
C THR A 238 -1.26 4.74 -7.07
N ASP A 239 -1.37 3.41 -6.91
CA ASP A 239 -1.26 2.75 -5.59
C ASP A 239 0.06 3.13 -4.89
N GLU A 240 1.13 3.36 -5.67
CA GLU A 240 2.45 3.72 -5.16
C GLU A 240 2.48 5.13 -4.56
N MET A 241 1.92 6.14 -5.25
CA MET A 241 1.81 7.51 -4.73
C MET A 241 1.07 7.52 -3.39
N ILE A 242 -0.05 6.79 -3.29
CA ILE A 242 -0.85 6.70 -2.07
C ILE A 242 -0.07 5.98 -0.96
N ALA A 243 0.59 4.87 -1.29
CA ALA A 243 1.34 4.08 -0.31
C ALA A 243 2.54 4.85 0.27
N LEU A 244 3.29 5.58 -0.57
CA LEU A 244 4.42 6.42 -0.14
C LEU A 244 3.96 7.58 0.75
N GLY A 245 2.79 8.17 0.45
CA GLY A 245 2.22 9.25 1.23
C GLY A 245 1.54 8.82 2.54
N ARG A 246 1.32 7.54 2.77
CA ARG A 246 0.54 7.06 3.91
C ARG A 246 1.22 7.29 5.25
N VAL A 247 0.45 7.81 6.23
CA VAL A 247 0.88 7.98 7.61
C VAL A 247 -0.12 7.31 8.57
N TYR A 248 0.30 6.97 9.79
CA TYR A 248 -0.62 6.38 10.79
C TYR A 248 -1.36 7.41 11.61
N ASN A 249 -0.68 8.52 11.90
CA ASN A 249 -1.23 9.61 12.67
C ASN A 249 -1.00 10.91 11.92
N ALA A 250 -2.02 11.75 11.84
CA ALA A 250 -1.83 13.11 11.37
C ALA A 250 -0.96 13.89 12.39
N PRO A 251 -0.06 14.76 11.93
CA PRO A 251 0.56 15.76 12.80
C PRO A 251 -0.51 16.74 13.29
N PRO A 252 -0.17 17.70 14.18
CA PRO A 252 -1.07 18.80 14.46
C PRO A 252 -1.48 19.51 13.17
N LEU A 253 -2.80 19.68 12.99
CA LEU A 253 -3.38 20.27 11.80
C LEU A 253 -3.75 21.73 12.06
N LYS A 254 -3.54 22.56 11.06
CA LYS A 254 -3.85 23.99 11.06
C LYS A 254 -5.34 24.24 10.81
N ARG A 255 -5.94 23.43 9.93
CA ARG A 255 -7.33 23.53 9.51
C ARG A 255 -7.85 22.16 9.09
N ILE A 256 -9.11 21.85 9.41
CA ILE A 256 -9.80 20.61 9.04
C ILE A 256 -11.13 20.96 8.36
N VAL A 257 -11.40 20.29 7.23
CA VAL A 257 -12.65 20.50 6.48
C VAL A 257 -13.33 19.16 6.17
N ILE A 258 -14.65 19.22 6.01
CA ILE A 258 -15.47 18.12 5.52
C ILE A 258 -16.00 18.53 4.16
N ALA A 259 -15.65 17.79 3.12
CA ALA A 259 -16.12 18.05 1.78
C ALA A 259 -17.20 17.04 1.37
N LEU A 260 -18.21 17.54 0.71
CA LEU A 260 -19.40 16.82 0.28
C LEU A 260 -19.53 16.88 -1.25
N ASP A 261 -19.75 15.72 -1.87
CA ASP A 261 -20.19 15.59 -3.26
C ASP A 261 -21.58 14.91 -3.28
N PRO A 262 -22.68 15.69 -3.33
CA PRO A 262 -24.03 15.15 -3.31
C PRO A 262 -24.34 14.40 -4.61
N ALA A 263 -24.85 13.17 -4.52
CA ALA A 263 -25.35 12.42 -5.67
C ALA A 263 -26.55 13.14 -6.31
N VAL A 264 -26.43 13.48 -7.59
CA VAL A 264 -27.48 14.19 -8.36
C VAL A 264 -28.33 13.18 -9.14
N SER A 265 -29.01 12.23 -8.47
CA SER A 265 -29.96 11.40 -9.18
C SER A 265 -31.37 11.46 -8.54
N SER A 266 -32.32 11.88 -9.36
CA SER A 266 -33.75 12.01 -8.99
C SER A 266 -34.55 10.72 -9.26
N ARG A 267 -33.96 9.55 -9.47
CA ARG A 267 -34.65 8.28 -9.74
C ARG A 267 -33.89 7.06 -9.26
N ASP A 268 -34.41 6.39 -8.26
CA ASP A 268 -34.35 4.93 -7.91
C ASP A 268 -33.06 4.13 -8.17
N THR A 269 -31.87 4.69 -8.00
CA THR A 269 -30.66 3.88 -7.83
C THR A 269 -29.76 4.56 -6.80
N SER A 270 -29.31 3.81 -5.81
CA SER A 270 -28.45 4.23 -4.71
C SER A 270 -27.09 4.76 -5.21
N ASP A 271 -27.02 6.02 -5.59
CA ASP A 271 -25.74 6.68 -5.82
C ASP A 271 -25.15 7.09 -4.47
N ASP A 272 -23.87 6.80 -4.27
CA ASP A 272 -23.16 7.13 -3.04
C ASP A 272 -23.06 8.65 -2.89
N PHE A 273 -23.21 9.13 -1.66
CA PHE A 273 -23.00 10.52 -1.28
C PHE A 273 -21.54 10.68 -0.83
N GLY A 274 -20.72 11.41 -1.59
CA GLY A 274 -19.31 11.61 -1.29
C GLY A 274 -19.11 12.44 -0.02
N ILE A 275 -18.40 11.89 0.98
CA ILE A 275 -18.03 12.61 2.21
C ILE A 275 -16.57 12.29 2.55
N VAL A 276 -15.68 13.28 2.44
CA VAL A 276 -14.28 13.16 2.79
C VAL A 276 -13.90 14.21 3.84
N VAL A 277 -13.19 13.77 4.89
CA VAL A 277 -12.60 14.64 5.90
C VAL A 277 -11.11 14.78 5.63
N ALA A 278 -10.64 16.02 5.50
CA ALA A 278 -9.22 16.29 5.27
C ALA A 278 -8.75 17.53 6.04
N GLY A 279 -7.45 17.62 6.28
CA GLY A 279 -6.83 18.74 6.98
C GLY A 279 -5.53 19.21 6.35
N GLU A 280 -5.18 20.47 6.61
CA GLU A 280 -3.88 21.09 6.28
C GLU A 280 -2.95 20.96 7.49
N GLY A 281 -1.77 20.39 7.30
CA GLY A 281 -0.71 20.40 8.28
C GLY A 281 0.01 21.75 8.33
N PHE A 282 0.71 22.06 9.44
CA PHE A 282 1.57 23.24 9.52
C PHE A 282 2.73 23.23 8.52
N ASN A 283 3.04 22.07 7.94
CA ASN A 283 3.98 21.90 6.84
C ASN A 283 3.38 22.21 5.46
N GLY A 284 2.11 22.60 5.37
CA GLY A 284 1.40 22.89 4.12
C GLY A 284 1.03 21.62 3.32
N HIS A 285 1.00 20.44 3.95
CA HIS A 285 0.61 19.19 3.32
C HIS A 285 -0.86 18.86 3.58
N LEU A 286 -1.46 18.13 2.64
CA LEU A 286 -2.80 17.55 2.75
C LEU A 286 -2.76 16.26 3.57
N TYR A 287 -3.68 16.12 4.53
CA TYR A 287 -3.90 14.91 5.31
C TYR A 287 -5.35 14.46 5.16
N VAL A 288 -5.59 13.34 4.47
CA VAL A 288 -6.91 12.72 4.32
C VAL A 288 -7.17 11.85 5.53
N LEU A 289 -8.15 12.26 6.35
CA LEU A 289 -8.39 11.72 7.69
C LEU A 289 -9.42 10.60 7.69
N GLU A 290 -10.49 10.75 6.92
CA GLU A 290 -11.59 9.78 6.87
C GLU A 290 -12.33 9.87 5.54
N ASP A 291 -12.64 8.71 4.96
CA ASP A 291 -13.66 8.56 3.91
C ASP A 291 -14.92 8.01 4.57
N ALA A 292 -15.98 8.80 4.56
CA ALA A 292 -17.27 8.45 5.11
C ALA A 292 -18.35 8.41 4.03
N THR A 293 -17.95 8.21 2.79
CA THR A 293 -18.84 8.08 1.64
C THR A 293 -19.67 6.81 1.74
N ASP A 294 -20.97 6.93 1.59
CA ASP A 294 -21.92 5.81 1.61
C ASP A 294 -23.23 6.22 0.93
N SER A 295 -24.15 5.27 0.79
CA SER A 295 -25.51 5.54 0.35
C SER A 295 -26.34 6.07 1.53
N TYR A 296 -26.62 7.36 1.56
CA TYR A 296 -27.36 8.02 2.62
C TYR A 296 -28.72 8.53 2.15
N THR A 297 -29.73 8.39 3.00
CA THR A 297 -30.99 9.13 2.83
C THR A 297 -30.80 10.63 3.15
N PRO A 298 -31.70 11.52 2.68
CA PRO A 298 -31.63 12.93 3.02
C PRO A 298 -31.64 13.26 4.52
N SER A 299 -32.12 12.35 5.37
CA SER A 299 -32.12 12.51 6.82
C SER A 299 -30.87 11.98 7.51
N GLU A 300 -30.13 11.06 6.88
CA GLU A 300 -28.96 10.39 7.49
C GLU A 300 -27.66 11.17 7.27
N TRP A 301 -27.37 11.64 6.04
CA TRP A 301 -26.11 12.30 5.76
C TRP A 301 -25.84 13.56 6.62
N PRO A 302 -26.83 14.41 7.00
CA PRO A 302 -26.54 15.56 7.84
C PRO A 302 -26.16 15.15 9.27
N ILE A 303 -26.75 14.05 9.76
CA ILE A 303 -26.38 13.48 11.08
C ILE A 303 -24.93 12.97 11.01
N LYS A 304 -24.59 12.24 9.95
CA LYS A 304 -23.21 11.77 9.73
C LYS A 304 -22.21 12.93 9.67
N VAL A 305 -22.52 13.98 8.92
CA VAL A 305 -21.70 15.21 8.83
C VAL A 305 -21.51 15.85 10.21
N LYS A 306 -22.59 15.94 11.01
CA LYS A 306 -22.52 16.46 12.40
C LYS A 306 -21.58 15.64 13.28
N ASP A 307 -21.67 14.32 13.20
CA ASP A 307 -20.83 13.41 13.97
C ASP A 307 -19.35 13.56 13.58
N LEU A 308 -19.06 13.64 12.27
CA LEU A 308 -17.72 13.88 11.75
C LEU A 308 -17.19 15.27 12.15
N PHE A 309 -18.04 16.31 12.10
CA PHE A 309 -17.68 17.66 12.49
C PHE A 309 -17.24 17.73 13.95
N ASN A 310 -17.98 17.05 14.84
CA ASN A 310 -17.65 16.98 16.26
C ASN A 310 -16.42 16.09 16.53
N LYS A 311 -16.34 14.93 15.85
CA LYS A 311 -15.24 13.98 15.99
C LYS A 311 -13.90 14.61 15.64
N TRP A 312 -13.83 15.26 14.48
CA TRP A 312 -12.60 15.83 13.94
C TRP A 312 -12.38 17.29 14.36
N LYS A 313 -13.37 17.92 15.04
CA LYS A 313 -13.39 19.36 15.34
C LYS A 313 -13.13 20.18 14.09
N ALA A 314 -13.86 19.85 13.03
CA ALA A 314 -13.69 20.47 11.72
C ALA A 314 -14.05 21.97 11.78
N ASP A 315 -13.38 22.77 10.95
CA ASP A 315 -13.59 24.23 10.87
C ASP A 315 -14.74 24.59 9.95
N ARG A 316 -14.98 23.75 8.91
CA ARG A 316 -16.00 24.06 7.89
C ARG A 316 -16.47 22.80 7.17
N VAL A 317 -17.71 22.87 6.67
CA VAL A 317 -18.26 21.95 5.66
C VAL A 317 -18.33 22.68 4.33
N ILE A 318 -17.87 22.02 3.25
CA ILE A 318 -17.96 22.52 1.87
C ILE A 318 -18.72 21.50 1.02
N ALA A 319 -19.59 21.96 0.13
CA ALA A 319 -20.31 21.09 -0.80
C ALA A 319 -20.27 21.60 -2.22
N GLU A 320 -20.10 20.68 -3.19
CA GLU A 320 -20.37 20.99 -4.59
C GLU A 320 -21.88 21.17 -4.77
N VAL A 321 -22.28 22.30 -5.33
CA VAL A 321 -23.65 22.62 -5.64
C VAL A 321 -23.79 22.90 -7.13
N ASN A 322 -24.35 21.95 -7.84
CA ASN A 322 -24.81 22.13 -9.21
C ASN A 322 -26.31 22.56 -9.17
N ASN A 323 -27.03 22.48 -10.26
CA ASN A 323 -28.46 22.86 -10.33
C ASN A 323 -29.28 22.21 -9.19
N GLY A 324 -29.57 22.95 -8.13
CA GLY A 324 -30.28 22.48 -6.92
C GLY A 324 -29.54 22.66 -5.59
N GLY A 325 -28.42 23.40 -5.56
CA GLY A 325 -27.57 23.58 -4.41
C GLY A 325 -28.17 24.11 -3.13
N ASP A 326 -29.24 24.87 -3.21
CA ASP A 326 -29.99 25.36 -2.04
C ASP A 326 -30.56 24.23 -1.16
N LEU A 327 -30.76 23.02 -1.73
CA LEU A 327 -31.25 21.87 -0.98
C LEU A 327 -30.23 21.32 0.01
N VAL A 328 -28.97 21.22 -0.38
CA VAL A 328 -27.90 20.68 0.49
C VAL A 328 -27.72 21.58 1.71
N GLU A 329 -27.59 22.88 1.50
CA GLU A 329 -27.49 23.84 2.60
C GLU A 329 -28.76 23.83 3.47
N THR A 330 -29.95 23.82 2.88
CA THR A 330 -31.20 23.81 3.62
C THR A 330 -31.30 22.58 4.53
N VAL A 331 -31.01 21.38 4.01
CA VAL A 331 -31.08 20.13 4.78
C VAL A 331 -30.02 20.13 5.87
N LEU A 332 -28.80 20.59 5.58
CA LEU A 332 -27.74 20.71 6.59
C LEU A 332 -28.13 21.69 7.69
N ARG A 333 -28.69 22.86 7.36
CA ARG A 333 -29.12 23.89 8.33
C ARG A 333 -30.24 23.40 9.23
N ILE A 334 -31.15 22.57 8.74
CA ILE A 334 -32.21 21.96 9.56
C ILE A 334 -31.61 21.07 10.66
N ALA A 335 -30.66 20.25 10.32
CA ALA A 335 -30.03 19.31 11.27
C ALA A 335 -28.93 19.97 12.12
N CYS A 336 -28.20 20.94 11.57
CA CYS A 336 -26.99 21.53 12.11
C CYS A 336 -26.89 23.03 11.83
N PRO A 337 -27.71 23.88 12.48
CA PRO A 337 -27.86 25.32 12.14
C PRO A 337 -26.56 26.13 12.31
N ASN A 338 -25.65 25.68 13.18
CA ASN A 338 -24.46 26.45 13.56
C ASN A 338 -23.16 25.96 12.88
N ILE A 339 -23.22 24.95 12.01
CA ILE A 339 -22.03 24.47 11.30
C ILE A 339 -21.61 25.50 10.23
N PRO A 340 -20.34 25.98 10.23
CA PRO A 340 -19.82 26.80 9.15
C PRO A 340 -19.90 26.03 7.82
N TYR A 341 -20.56 26.62 6.82
CA TYR A 341 -20.81 26.00 5.53
C TYR A 341 -20.41 26.95 4.39
N SER A 342 -19.85 26.40 3.33
CA SER A 342 -19.69 27.09 2.05
C SER A 342 -20.09 26.18 0.89
N SER A 343 -20.56 26.77 -0.18
CA SER A 343 -20.90 26.09 -1.42
C SER A 343 -19.88 26.43 -2.51
N VAL A 344 -19.61 25.46 -3.38
CA VAL A 344 -18.78 25.65 -4.56
C VAL A 344 -19.50 25.18 -5.80
N HIS A 345 -19.24 25.87 -6.92
CA HIS A 345 -19.76 25.50 -8.23
C HIS A 345 -18.61 25.02 -9.12
N ALA A 346 -18.80 23.85 -9.74
CA ALA A 346 -17.86 23.35 -10.72
C ALA A 346 -17.92 24.19 -12.01
N THR A 347 -16.87 24.89 -12.33
CA THR A 347 -16.73 25.69 -13.57
C THR A 347 -15.88 25.00 -14.63
N ARG A 348 -15.16 23.93 -14.28
CA ARG A 348 -14.29 23.15 -15.16
C ARG A 348 -14.67 21.67 -15.12
N ASP A 349 -14.20 20.92 -16.12
CA ASP A 349 -14.37 19.47 -16.14
C ASP A 349 -13.63 18.77 -14.98
N LYS A 350 -14.04 17.54 -14.66
CA LYS A 350 -13.54 16.78 -13.51
C LYS A 350 -12.04 16.51 -13.57
N LEU A 351 -11.50 16.20 -14.77
CA LEU A 351 -10.08 15.93 -14.93
C LEU A 351 -9.25 17.16 -14.57
N THR A 352 -9.58 18.31 -15.16
CA THR A 352 -8.90 19.58 -14.90
C THR A 352 -8.96 20.00 -13.42
N ARG A 353 -10.01 19.65 -12.70
CA ARG A 353 -10.13 19.91 -11.25
C ARG A 353 -9.28 18.95 -10.40
N ALA A 354 -9.16 17.71 -10.85
CA ALA A 354 -8.47 16.65 -10.14
C ALA A 354 -6.92 16.74 -10.28
N GLU A 355 -6.41 17.23 -11.43
CA GLU A 355 -4.97 17.35 -11.70
C GLU A 355 -4.17 18.07 -10.60
N PRO A 356 -4.59 19.24 -10.04
CA PRO A 356 -3.85 19.89 -8.97
C PRO A 356 -3.82 19.09 -7.67
N CYS A 357 -4.88 18.33 -7.39
CA CYS A 357 -4.91 17.43 -6.24
C CYS A 357 -3.95 16.24 -6.46
N ALA A 358 -3.92 15.67 -7.66
CA ALA A 358 -2.99 14.60 -8.02
C ALA A 358 -1.52 15.04 -7.92
N ALA A 359 -1.21 16.28 -8.32
CA ALA A 359 0.12 16.85 -8.18
C ALA A 359 0.62 16.91 -6.71
N LEU A 360 -0.28 17.07 -5.72
CA LEU A 360 0.11 16.97 -4.30
C LEU A 360 0.64 15.57 -3.94
N TYR A 361 0.04 14.52 -4.51
CA TYR A 361 0.50 13.14 -4.30
C TYR A 361 1.84 12.89 -4.99
N GLU A 362 2.02 13.35 -6.22
CA GLU A 362 3.30 13.25 -6.97
C GLU A 362 4.45 13.95 -6.23
N LEU A 363 4.15 15.10 -5.61
CA LEU A 363 5.12 15.88 -4.84
C LEU A 363 5.35 15.36 -3.41
N GLY A 364 4.70 14.25 -3.00
CA GLY A 364 4.76 13.75 -1.63
C GLY A 364 4.14 14.68 -0.58
N LYS A 365 3.21 15.56 -1.00
CA LYS A 365 2.54 16.54 -0.14
C LYS A 365 1.11 16.13 0.24
N ALA A 366 0.65 14.94 -0.15
CA ALA A 366 -0.64 14.40 0.24
C ALA A 366 -0.46 13.08 0.99
N HIS A 367 -1.17 12.94 2.11
CA HIS A 367 -1.02 11.81 3.03
C HIS A 367 -2.37 11.22 3.39
N HIS A 368 -2.52 9.90 3.28
CA HIS A 368 -3.65 9.19 3.87
C HIS A 368 -3.33 8.80 5.32
N VAL A 369 -4.22 9.12 6.24
CA VAL A 369 -4.08 8.74 7.66
C VAL A 369 -4.72 7.37 7.87
N GLY A 370 -3.91 6.33 7.88
CA GLY A 370 -4.39 4.94 7.85
C GLY A 370 -4.74 4.46 6.46
N GLU A 371 -5.62 3.48 6.37
CA GLU A 371 -6.10 2.91 5.11
C GLU A 371 -7.51 3.45 4.81
N LEU A 372 -7.72 3.91 3.58
CA LEU A 372 -9.00 4.41 3.07
C LEU A 372 -9.37 3.61 1.81
N PRO A 373 -9.70 2.31 1.96
CA PRO A 373 -9.68 1.35 0.86
C PRO A 373 -10.64 1.68 -0.28
N GLU A 374 -11.81 2.22 0.01
CA GLU A 374 -12.81 2.57 -1.01
C GLU A 374 -12.41 3.82 -1.80
N LEU A 375 -11.93 4.86 -1.11
CA LEU A 375 -11.38 6.06 -1.75
C LEU A 375 -10.16 5.71 -2.60
N GLU A 376 -9.21 4.95 -2.06
CA GLU A 376 -7.99 4.54 -2.75
C GLU A 376 -8.28 3.71 -4.00
N LEU A 377 -9.29 2.84 -3.91
CA LEU A 377 -9.75 2.06 -5.06
C LEU A 377 -10.32 2.97 -6.15
N GLU A 378 -11.17 3.92 -5.78
CA GLU A 378 -11.76 4.86 -6.73
C GLU A 378 -10.66 5.70 -7.38
N MET A 379 -9.74 6.29 -6.61
CA MET A 379 -8.61 7.09 -7.11
C MET A 379 -7.76 6.33 -8.12
N THR A 380 -7.39 5.10 -7.82
CA THR A 380 -6.49 4.32 -8.67
C THR A 380 -7.20 3.61 -9.83
N SER A 381 -8.53 3.57 -9.87
CA SER A 381 -9.32 2.99 -10.95
C SER A 381 -9.95 4.02 -11.89
N TRP A 382 -10.02 5.30 -11.49
CA TRP A 382 -10.66 6.33 -12.29
C TRP A 382 -9.78 6.78 -13.47
N GLU A 383 -10.32 6.73 -14.69
CA GLU A 383 -9.62 7.05 -15.93
C GLU A 383 -10.10 8.36 -16.59
N ALA A 384 -11.03 9.08 -15.99
CA ALA A 384 -11.62 10.34 -16.50
C ALA A 384 -12.21 10.25 -17.94
N LYS A 385 -12.69 9.08 -18.34
CA LYS A 385 -13.31 8.87 -19.64
C LYS A 385 -14.75 9.40 -19.70
N LYS A 386 -15.16 9.93 -20.84
CA LYS A 386 -16.55 10.35 -21.08
C LYS A 386 -17.51 9.17 -20.92
N GLY A 387 -18.50 9.30 -19.99
CA GLY A 387 -19.53 8.28 -19.75
C GLY A 387 -19.27 7.36 -18.56
N GLU A 388 -18.19 7.52 -17.83
CA GLU A 388 -17.94 6.80 -16.58
C GLU A 388 -18.82 7.34 -15.44
N LYS A 389 -19.11 6.48 -14.44
CA LYS A 389 -19.80 6.86 -13.20
C LYS A 389 -19.03 8.00 -12.52
N SER A 390 -19.75 8.95 -11.95
CA SER A 390 -19.16 10.05 -11.17
C SER A 390 -18.29 9.49 -10.03
N PRO A 391 -17.04 9.93 -9.89
CA PRO A 391 -16.17 9.50 -8.79
C PRO A 391 -16.46 10.36 -7.55
N ASN A 392 -17.51 10.03 -6.79
CA ASN A 392 -18.01 10.88 -5.71
C ASN A 392 -17.00 11.08 -4.57
N ARG A 393 -16.18 10.06 -4.27
CA ARG A 393 -15.10 10.15 -3.27
C ARG A 393 -13.96 11.05 -3.75
N ILE A 394 -13.56 10.92 -5.01
CA ILE A 394 -12.53 11.77 -5.62
C ILE A 394 -13.01 13.21 -5.69
N ASP A 395 -14.25 13.47 -6.13
CA ASP A 395 -14.78 14.83 -6.19
C ASP A 395 -14.82 15.47 -4.79
N ALA A 396 -15.24 14.74 -3.76
CA ALA A 396 -15.18 15.23 -2.38
C ALA A 396 -13.73 15.50 -1.92
N LEU A 397 -12.77 14.62 -2.21
CA LEU A 397 -11.35 14.82 -1.90
C LEU A 397 -10.78 16.07 -2.59
N VAL A 398 -11.09 16.26 -3.87
CA VAL A 398 -10.65 17.41 -4.67
C VAL A 398 -11.19 18.71 -4.06
N TRP A 399 -12.45 18.76 -3.65
CA TRP A 399 -13.02 19.92 -2.99
C TRP A 399 -12.44 20.18 -1.60
N ALA A 400 -12.08 19.15 -0.85
CA ALA A 400 -11.35 19.32 0.41
C ALA A 400 -9.98 19.97 0.20
N ALA A 401 -9.20 19.48 -0.75
CA ALA A 401 -7.89 20.04 -1.08
C ALA A 401 -7.98 21.48 -1.58
N PHE A 402 -9.05 21.80 -2.33
CA PHE A 402 -9.35 23.15 -2.80
C PHE A 402 -9.68 24.10 -1.64
N GLU A 403 -10.60 23.73 -0.75
CA GLU A 403 -11.01 24.57 0.40
C GLU A 403 -9.85 24.83 1.37
N LEU A 404 -8.88 23.91 1.44
CA LEU A 404 -7.65 24.08 2.20
C LEU A 404 -6.59 24.96 1.48
N ASN A 405 -6.87 25.49 0.29
CA ASN A 405 -5.98 26.29 -0.55
C ASN A 405 -4.65 25.59 -0.93
N LEU A 406 -4.63 24.27 -1.02
CA LEU A 406 -3.44 23.50 -1.32
C LEU A 406 -3.21 23.27 -2.83
N THR A 407 -4.25 23.49 -3.64
CA THR A 407 -4.24 23.25 -5.10
C THR A 407 -3.92 24.51 -5.93
N GLY A 408 -3.50 25.62 -5.29
CA GLY A 408 -3.24 26.91 -5.92
C GLY A 408 -4.51 27.74 -6.17
N GLN A 409 -4.33 29.04 -6.48
CA GLN A 409 -5.45 29.92 -6.83
C GLN A 409 -5.93 29.62 -8.25
N PHE A 410 -6.87 28.69 -8.39
CA PHE A 410 -7.76 28.68 -9.54
C PHE A 410 -8.92 29.65 -9.22
N GLU A 411 -9.24 30.58 -10.14
CA GLU A 411 -10.37 31.48 -10.00
C GLU A 411 -11.68 30.65 -10.00
N PHE A 412 -12.18 30.35 -8.82
CA PHE A 412 -13.53 29.86 -8.61
C PHE A 412 -14.34 30.98 -7.94
N SER A 413 -15.54 31.25 -8.44
CA SER A 413 -16.44 32.20 -7.77
C SER A 413 -17.00 31.54 -6.50
N ILE A 414 -16.47 31.94 -5.35
CA ILE A 414 -17.13 31.70 -4.06
C ILE A 414 -18.25 32.73 -3.94
N LYS A 415 -19.48 32.30 -3.80
CA LYS A 415 -20.63 33.14 -3.43
C LYS A 415 -20.98 32.94 -1.97
#